data_ff3168ba53dc80ee6f253d3f374d22b6
#
_entry.id   ff3168ba53dc80ee6f253d3f374d22b6
#
_cell.length_a   1.000
_cell.length_b   1.000
_cell.length_c   1.000
_cell.angle_alpha   90.00
_cell.angle_beta   90.00
_cell.angle_gamma   90.00
#
_symmetry.space_group_name_H-M   'P 1'
#
loop_
_entity.id
_entity.type
_entity.pdbx_description
1 polymer ?
#
loop_
_entity_poly.entity_id
_entity_poly.type
_entity_poly.pdbx_seq_one_letter_code
_entity_poly.pdbx_strand_id
1 'polypeptide(L)'
;INNMEQMGSLFVDYKIVFFYDQSSDNTLDITLERMKSNNKIFVLVNGFHKRVKERTHNLAHARNKMLDFVREKCSNYEYFMMVDGDEVSSSKMDIDVLKRTINRKDWDGITFNRAGEYYDLWAMSSKRLVLSLWHFEQPNTSTIFRDEIYHEIRECKEGELIHAYSAFNGVGLYRTKKFIDSKYDGLPRLDLIPPFLIERTKEILKVGIR
;
A
#
# COMPACT_ATOMS: atom_id res chain seq x y z
N ILE A 1 1.16 12.17 10.82
CA ILE A 1 1.90 13.27 10.17
C ILE A 1 3.39 13.20 10.54
N ASN A 2 3.75 13.18 11.83
CA ASN A 2 5.16 13.20 12.26
C ASN A 2 6.03 12.10 11.61
N ASN A 3 5.54 10.87 11.49
CA ASN A 3 6.25 9.80 10.80
C ASN A 3 6.51 10.14 9.32
N MET A 4 5.54 10.75 8.64
CA MET A 4 5.69 11.15 7.23
C MET A 4 6.71 12.27 7.06
N GLU A 5 6.73 13.25 7.95
CA GLU A 5 7.75 14.31 7.96
C GLU A 5 9.14 13.74 8.26
N GLN A 6 9.24 12.79 9.20
CA GLN A 6 10.49 12.10 9.49
C GLN A 6 11.01 11.28 8.29
N MET A 7 10.14 10.56 7.59
CA MET A 7 10.49 9.89 6.34
C MET A 7 10.93 10.89 5.26
N GLY A 8 10.18 11.97 5.11
CA GLY A 8 10.49 13.03 4.15
C GLY A 8 11.86 13.67 4.37
N SER A 9 12.27 13.83 5.62
CA SER A 9 13.57 14.43 5.98
C SER A 9 14.79 13.63 5.52
N LEU A 10 14.62 12.39 5.05
CA LEU A 10 15.69 11.59 4.45
C LEU A 10 16.03 12.03 3.02
N PHE A 11 15.19 12.83 2.39
CA PHE A 11 15.32 13.26 1.01
C PHE A 11 15.70 14.74 0.93
N VAL A 12 16.32 15.14 -0.18
CA VAL A 12 16.68 16.56 -0.42
C VAL A 12 15.45 17.44 -0.45
N ASP A 13 14.35 16.93 -1.01
CA ASP A 13 13.04 17.58 -0.99
C ASP A 13 11.93 16.54 -0.89
N TYR A 14 10.78 16.94 -0.33
CA TYR A 14 9.62 16.09 -0.22
C TYR A 14 8.32 16.89 -0.21
N LYS A 15 7.23 16.23 -0.54
CA LYS A 15 5.85 16.71 -0.35
C LYS A 15 5.02 15.64 0.34
N ILE A 16 4.14 16.05 1.21
CA ILE A 16 3.16 15.17 1.87
C ILE A 16 1.78 15.55 1.34
N VAL A 17 1.05 14.58 0.83
CA VAL A 17 -0.28 14.81 0.27
C VAL A 17 -1.28 13.94 1.03
N PHE A 18 -2.23 14.57 1.68
CA PHE A 18 -3.36 13.89 2.32
C PHE A 18 -4.56 13.91 1.38
N PHE A 19 -5.18 12.76 1.19
CA PHE A 19 -6.52 12.69 0.63
C PHE A 19 -7.51 12.52 1.77
N TYR A 20 -8.30 13.56 2.00
CA TYR A 20 -9.37 13.55 2.99
C TYR A 20 -10.70 13.22 2.31
N ASP A 21 -11.31 12.12 2.73
CA ASP A 21 -12.68 11.77 2.36
C ASP A 21 -13.61 12.26 3.48
N GLN A 22 -14.50 11.61 4.04
CA GLN A 22 -15.32 12.08 5.16
C GLN A 22 -14.90 11.40 6.46
N SER A 23 -14.67 12.17 7.50
CA SER A 23 -14.44 11.71 8.87
C SER A 23 -15.35 12.45 9.83
N SER A 24 -15.76 11.79 10.90
CA SER A 24 -16.57 12.38 11.98
C SER A 24 -15.73 13.02 13.09
N ASP A 25 -14.42 12.92 13.01
CA ASP A 25 -13.46 13.46 13.97
C ASP A 25 -12.79 14.75 13.45
N ASN A 26 -11.80 15.25 14.19
CA ASN A 26 -11.07 16.48 13.88
C ASN A 26 -9.89 16.27 12.90
N THR A 27 -9.85 15.16 12.14
CA THR A 27 -8.75 14.84 11.21
C THR A 27 -8.52 15.96 10.18
N LEU A 28 -9.58 16.53 9.62
CA LEU A 28 -9.44 17.62 8.65
C LEU A 28 -8.81 18.85 9.26
N ASP A 29 -9.28 19.28 10.43
CA ASP A 29 -8.79 20.48 11.11
C ASP A 29 -7.30 20.33 11.44
N ILE A 30 -6.91 19.17 11.98
CA ILE A 30 -5.51 18.87 12.33
C ILE A 30 -4.63 18.91 11.06
N THR A 31 -5.09 18.33 9.95
CA THR A 31 -4.30 18.30 8.70
C THR A 31 -4.19 19.69 8.07
N LEU A 32 -5.27 20.48 8.08
CA LEU A 32 -5.26 21.87 7.60
C LEU A 32 -4.38 22.78 8.46
N GLU A 33 -4.39 22.60 9.77
CA GLU A 33 -3.54 23.35 10.67
C GLU A 33 -2.05 23.03 10.46
N ARG A 34 -1.74 21.73 10.26
CA ARG A 34 -0.38 21.33 9.93
C ARG A 34 0.08 21.85 8.56
N MET A 35 -0.81 21.91 7.57
CA MET A 35 -0.55 22.53 6.27
C MET A 35 -0.19 24.02 6.38
N LYS A 36 -0.82 24.76 7.30
CA LYS A 36 -0.47 26.19 7.55
C LYS A 36 0.95 26.35 8.12
N SER A 37 1.41 25.39 8.92
CA SER A 37 2.74 25.42 9.56
C SER A 37 3.85 24.78 8.73
N ASN A 38 3.51 23.99 7.69
CA ASN A 38 4.46 23.31 6.83
C ASN A 38 3.99 23.38 5.37
N ASN A 39 4.66 24.19 4.56
CA ASN A 39 4.33 24.40 3.13
C ASN A 39 4.58 23.18 2.24
N LYS A 40 5.13 22.11 2.76
CA LYS A 40 5.32 20.82 2.06
C LYS A 40 4.10 19.91 2.19
N ILE A 41 3.09 20.29 2.96
CA ILE A 41 1.86 19.51 3.19
C ILE A 41 0.74 20.05 2.32
N PHE A 42 0.03 19.14 1.67
CA PHE A 42 -1.12 19.42 0.80
C PHE A 42 -2.30 18.55 1.23
N VAL A 43 -3.50 19.11 1.17
CA VAL A 43 -4.74 18.40 1.51
C VAL A 43 -5.65 18.41 0.29
N LEU A 44 -5.98 17.24 -0.21
CA LEU A 44 -6.97 17.01 -1.26
C LEU A 44 -8.29 16.58 -0.59
N VAL A 45 -9.30 17.41 -0.68
CA VAL A 45 -10.62 17.08 -0.11
C VAL A 45 -11.47 16.41 -1.19
N ASN A 46 -12.11 15.29 -0.85
CA ASN A 46 -13.07 14.60 -1.72
C ASN A 46 -14.37 15.42 -1.81
N GLY A 47 -14.46 16.32 -2.82
CA GLY A 47 -15.56 17.27 -2.92
C GLY A 47 -16.90 16.65 -3.33
N PHE A 48 -16.94 15.96 -4.48
CA PHE A 48 -18.19 15.54 -5.13
C PHE A 48 -18.27 14.03 -5.43
N HIS A 49 -17.21 13.28 -5.17
CA HIS A 49 -17.26 11.85 -5.42
C HIS A 49 -18.13 11.16 -4.36
N LYS A 50 -19.25 10.60 -4.82
CA LYS A 50 -20.11 9.83 -3.94
C LYS A 50 -19.43 8.49 -3.60
N ARG A 51 -19.27 8.21 -2.31
CA ARG A 51 -18.81 6.90 -1.83
C ARG A 51 -19.73 5.79 -2.35
N VAL A 52 -19.12 4.73 -2.83
CA VAL A 52 -19.82 3.49 -3.16
C VAL A 52 -19.70 2.51 -1.99
N LYS A 53 -20.54 1.46 -2.01
CA LYS A 53 -20.57 0.47 -0.93
C LYS A 53 -19.26 -0.30 -0.80
N GLU A 54 -18.61 -0.57 -1.90
CA GLU A 54 -17.39 -1.36 -1.99
C GLU A 54 -16.18 -0.54 -1.51
N ARG A 55 -15.59 -0.95 -0.38
CA ARG A 55 -14.43 -0.26 0.22
C ARG A 55 -13.25 -0.15 -0.74
N THR A 56 -12.95 -1.21 -1.50
CA THR A 56 -11.82 -1.25 -2.43
C THR A 56 -11.93 -0.23 -3.55
N HIS A 57 -13.14 0.06 -4.04
CA HIS A 57 -13.38 1.11 -5.04
C HIS A 57 -13.11 2.51 -4.48
N ASN A 58 -13.52 2.77 -3.23
CA ASN A 58 -13.26 4.05 -2.57
C ASN A 58 -11.76 4.25 -2.32
N LEU A 59 -11.04 3.18 -1.89
CA LEU A 59 -9.59 3.21 -1.73
C LEU A 59 -8.86 3.43 -3.08
N ALA A 60 -9.29 2.74 -4.14
CA ALA A 60 -8.73 2.93 -5.48
C ALA A 60 -8.94 4.37 -5.98
N HIS A 61 -10.14 4.94 -5.76
CA HIS A 61 -10.42 6.33 -6.09
C HIS A 61 -9.45 7.28 -5.36
N ALA A 62 -9.34 7.15 -4.04
CA ALA A 62 -8.47 8.01 -3.23
C ALA A 62 -7.00 7.92 -3.67
N ARG A 63 -6.49 6.70 -3.85
CA ARG A 63 -5.11 6.46 -4.27
C ARG A 63 -4.83 6.96 -5.69
N ASN A 64 -5.78 6.85 -6.61
CA ASN A 64 -5.66 7.42 -7.95
C ASN A 64 -5.60 8.95 -7.92
N LYS A 65 -6.40 9.61 -7.07
CA LYS A 65 -6.33 11.07 -6.88
C LYS A 65 -4.96 11.52 -6.35
N MET A 66 -4.36 10.75 -5.44
CA MET A 66 -3.00 11.01 -4.98
C MET A 66 -1.96 10.77 -6.09
N LEU A 67 -2.13 9.74 -6.92
CA LEU A 67 -1.27 9.52 -8.10
C LEU A 67 -1.42 10.62 -9.15
N ASP A 68 -2.63 11.17 -9.36
CA ASP A 68 -2.84 12.32 -10.24
C ASP A 68 -2.03 13.53 -9.75
N PHE A 69 -2.03 13.78 -8.43
CA PHE A 69 -1.16 14.81 -7.86
C PHE A 69 0.33 14.54 -8.11
N VAL A 70 0.78 13.28 -7.97
CA VAL A 70 2.18 12.91 -8.27
C VAL A 70 2.51 13.20 -9.74
N ARG A 71 1.63 12.84 -10.67
CA ARG A 71 1.80 13.10 -12.12
C ARG A 71 1.94 14.59 -12.42
N GLU A 72 1.06 15.39 -11.84
CA GLU A 72 0.96 16.82 -12.13
C GLU A 72 2.05 17.66 -11.43
N LYS A 73 2.40 17.31 -10.21
CA LYS A 73 3.20 18.17 -9.32
C LYS A 73 4.52 17.57 -8.85
N CYS A 74 4.73 16.26 -9.04
CA CYS A 74 5.85 15.52 -8.46
C CYS A 74 6.47 14.48 -9.41
N SER A 75 6.22 14.57 -10.72
CA SER A 75 6.72 13.62 -11.71
C SER A 75 8.25 13.56 -11.80
N ASN A 76 8.95 14.60 -11.35
CA ASN A 76 10.40 14.70 -11.28
C ASN A 76 11.00 14.12 -9.98
N TYR A 77 10.20 13.76 -8.99
CA TYR A 77 10.70 13.09 -7.78
C TYR A 77 11.09 11.65 -8.09
N GLU A 78 12.20 11.18 -7.51
CA GLU A 78 12.69 9.82 -7.75
C GLU A 78 11.75 8.75 -7.20
N TYR A 79 11.11 9.05 -6.07
CA TYR A 79 10.22 8.14 -5.36
C TYR A 79 8.90 8.80 -5.00
N PHE A 80 7.86 7.98 -4.87
CA PHE A 80 6.69 8.32 -4.08
C PHE A 80 6.38 7.21 -3.08
N MET A 81 5.77 7.56 -1.98
CA MET A 81 5.29 6.63 -0.97
C MET A 81 3.76 6.69 -0.89
N MET A 82 3.14 5.52 -0.81
CA MET A 82 1.74 5.39 -0.43
C MET A 82 1.68 4.94 1.02
N VAL A 83 0.97 5.68 1.87
CA VAL A 83 0.92 5.43 3.31
C VAL A 83 -0.53 5.51 3.77
N ASP A 84 -0.99 4.49 4.52
CA ASP A 84 -2.28 4.57 5.21
C ASP A 84 -2.16 5.56 6.37
N GLY A 85 -3.12 6.48 6.50
CA GLY A 85 -3.12 7.56 7.48
C GLY A 85 -3.73 7.21 8.83
N ASP A 86 -3.97 5.91 9.09
CA ASP A 86 -4.61 5.39 10.29
C ASP A 86 -3.62 4.87 11.34
N GLU A 87 -4.13 4.17 12.37
CA GLU A 87 -3.33 3.59 13.46
C GLU A 87 -2.24 2.63 12.98
N VAL A 88 -2.42 1.97 11.84
CA VAL A 88 -1.44 1.02 11.27
C VAL A 88 -0.09 1.68 11.04
N SER A 89 -0.09 2.95 10.63
CA SER A 89 1.12 3.74 10.37
C SER A 89 1.47 4.71 11.51
N SER A 90 0.82 4.60 12.67
CA SER A 90 1.04 5.51 13.82
C SER A 90 2.27 5.16 14.64
N SER A 91 2.69 3.89 14.68
CA SER A 91 3.87 3.43 15.40
C SER A 91 5.14 4.07 14.85
N LYS A 92 6.15 4.23 15.71
CA LYS A 92 7.46 4.76 15.31
C LYS A 92 8.05 3.89 14.18
N MET A 93 8.38 4.52 13.08
CA MET A 93 9.04 3.86 11.95
C MET A 93 10.53 3.69 12.20
N ASP A 94 11.08 2.57 11.76
CA ASP A 94 12.53 2.37 11.71
C ASP A 94 13.09 3.05 10.44
N ILE A 95 13.60 4.27 10.63
CA ILE A 95 14.17 5.09 9.56
C ILE A 95 15.41 4.45 8.94
N ASP A 96 16.15 3.63 9.68
CA ASP A 96 17.35 2.99 9.14
C ASP A 96 16.98 1.85 8.17
N VAL A 97 15.84 1.20 8.36
CA VAL A 97 15.28 0.29 7.33
C VAL A 97 15.00 1.05 6.04
N LEU A 98 14.36 2.20 6.10
CA LEU A 98 14.07 3.02 4.92
C LEU A 98 15.37 3.49 4.21
N LYS A 99 16.37 3.96 4.98
CA LYS A 99 17.70 4.33 4.43
C LYS A 99 18.37 3.17 3.70
N ARG A 100 18.39 1.98 4.31
CA ARG A 100 18.96 0.79 3.67
C ARG A 100 18.20 0.43 2.39
N THR A 101 16.87 0.54 2.42
CA THR A 101 16.01 0.24 1.27
C THR A 101 16.26 1.19 0.10
N ILE A 102 16.36 2.49 0.32
CA ILE A 102 16.64 3.48 -0.73
C ILE A 102 17.97 3.20 -1.43
N ASN A 103 18.97 2.73 -0.70
CA ASN A 103 20.28 2.40 -1.25
C ASN A 103 20.31 1.11 -2.10
N ARG A 104 19.29 0.25 -2.02
CA ARG A 104 19.15 -0.96 -2.85
C ARG A 104 18.75 -0.60 -4.27
N LYS A 105 19.16 -1.46 -5.23
CA LYS A 105 18.84 -1.28 -6.66
C LYS A 105 17.99 -2.42 -7.23
N ASP A 106 17.64 -3.39 -6.42
CA ASP A 106 16.98 -4.65 -6.80
C ASP A 106 15.44 -4.63 -6.60
N TRP A 107 14.84 -3.45 -6.58
CA TRP A 107 13.37 -3.29 -6.49
C TRP A 107 12.89 -2.11 -7.34
N ASP A 108 11.67 -2.19 -7.83
CA ASP A 108 10.93 -1.09 -8.47
C ASP A 108 9.83 -0.52 -7.54
N GLY A 109 9.13 -1.39 -6.81
CA GLY A 109 8.23 -1.05 -5.71
C GLY A 109 8.50 -2.00 -4.54
N ILE A 110 8.41 -1.50 -3.32
CA ILE A 110 8.68 -2.28 -2.11
C ILE A 110 7.71 -1.88 -1.00
N THR A 111 7.27 -2.87 -0.23
CA THR A 111 6.47 -2.67 0.97
C THR A 111 7.20 -3.22 2.18
N PHE A 112 6.80 -2.79 3.35
CA PHE A 112 7.52 -3.10 4.57
C PHE A 112 6.71 -4.04 5.45
N ASN A 113 7.36 -5.10 5.93
CA ASN A 113 6.78 -5.90 6.99
C ASN A 113 6.88 -5.11 8.32
N ARG A 114 6.01 -5.42 9.26
CA ARG A 114 6.00 -4.83 10.61
C ARG A 114 6.19 -5.90 11.66
N ALA A 115 6.59 -5.52 12.85
CA ALA A 115 6.58 -6.42 13.99
C ALA A 115 5.15 -6.88 14.30
N GLY A 116 4.96 -8.15 14.58
CA GLY A 116 3.66 -8.77 14.81
C GLY A 116 3.03 -9.37 13.56
N GLU A 117 1.72 -9.31 13.46
CA GLU A 117 1.00 -9.93 12.35
C GLU A 117 1.08 -9.12 11.05
N TYR A 118 1.14 -9.82 9.91
CA TYR A 118 0.99 -9.21 8.60
C TYR A 118 -0.44 -8.65 8.46
N TYR A 119 -0.52 -7.33 8.26
CA TYR A 119 -1.78 -6.60 8.36
C TYR A 119 -2.67 -6.77 7.12
N ASP A 120 -2.14 -6.52 5.94
CA ASP A 120 -2.96 -6.37 4.72
C ASP A 120 -2.95 -7.63 3.84
N LEU A 121 -3.59 -8.68 4.33
CA LEU A 121 -3.76 -9.93 3.58
C LEU A 121 -4.59 -9.74 2.28
N TRP A 122 -5.38 -8.69 2.18
CA TRP A 122 -6.16 -8.39 0.99
C TRP A 122 -5.30 -7.86 -0.17
N ALA A 123 -4.20 -7.21 0.14
CA ALA A 123 -3.27 -6.71 -0.86
C ALA A 123 -2.14 -7.68 -1.20
N MET A 124 -1.97 -8.76 -0.42
CA MET A 124 -0.84 -9.67 -0.61
C MET A 124 -1.09 -10.70 -1.71
N SER A 125 -0.22 -10.70 -2.71
CA SER A 125 -0.15 -11.68 -3.79
C SER A 125 1.31 -11.97 -4.10
N SER A 126 1.73 -13.22 -3.96
CA SER A 126 3.11 -13.66 -4.18
C SER A 126 3.22 -14.70 -5.31
N LYS A 127 4.44 -15.14 -5.61
CA LYS A 127 4.63 -16.26 -6.54
C LYS A 127 3.97 -17.56 -6.06
N ARG A 128 3.87 -17.75 -4.75
CA ARG A 128 3.24 -18.92 -4.15
C ARG A 128 1.73 -18.79 -4.13
N LEU A 129 1.23 -17.62 -3.71
CA LEU A 129 -0.19 -17.28 -3.61
C LEU A 129 -0.51 -16.12 -4.55
N VAL A 130 -0.85 -16.42 -5.79
CA VAL A 130 -1.14 -15.41 -6.82
C VAL A 130 -2.42 -14.64 -6.53
N LEU A 131 -3.41 -15.30 -5.88
CA LEU A 131 -4.64 -14.67 -5.44
C LEU A 131 -4.46 -14.16 -4.01
N SER A 132 -4.87 -12.93 -3.75
CA SER A 132 -4.92 -12.38 -2.39
C SER A 132 -6.18 -12.83 -1.65
N LEU A 133 -6.23 -12.61 -0.33
CA LEU A 133 -7.41 -12.96 0.47
C LEU A 133 -8.71 -12.29 -0.04
N TRP A 134 -8.61 -11.16 -0.71
CA TRP A 134 -9.73 -10.48 -1.36
C TRP A 134 -10.53 -11.35 -2.33
N HIS A 135 -9.90 -12.33 -2.96
CA HIS A 135 -10.51 -13.22 -3.94
C HIS A 135 -11.34 -14.36 -3.32
N PHE A 136 -11.37 -14.50 -2.01
CA PHE A 136 -12.02 -15.62 -1.32
C PHE A 136 -13.18 -15.17 -0.46
N GLU A 137 -14.24 -15.99 -0.38
CA GLU A 137 -15.46 -15.67 0.39
C GLU A 137 -15.52 -16.36 1.77
N GLN A 138 -14.71 -17.39 1.98
CA GLN A 138 -14.87 -18.26 3.15
C GLN A 138 -14.11 -17.74 4.37
N PRO A 139 -14.74 -17.69 5.56
CA PRO A 139 -14.11 -17.16 6.78
C PRO A 139 -12.81 -17.88 7.19
N ASN A 140 -12.75 -19.19 7.00
CA ASN A 140 -11.59 -20.01 7.39
C ASN A 140 -10.36 -19.82 6.45
N THR A 141 -10.55 -19.24 5.27
CA THR A 141 -9.47 -19.00 4.32
C THR A 141 -8.44 -18.02 4.87
N SER A 142 -8.84 -17.09 5.72
CA SER A 142 -7.94 -16.09 6.30
C SER A 142 -6.82 -16.70 7.15
N THR A 143 -7.09 -17.77 7.91
CA THR A 143 -6.09 -18.47 8.72
C THR A 143 -5.10 -19.20 7.83
N ILE A 144 -5.59 -20.02 6.88
CA ILE A 144 -4.74 -20.75 5.94
C ILE A 144 -3.87 -19.79 5.12
N PHE A 145 -4.47 -18.72 4.61
CA PHE A 145 -3.76 -17.70 3.84
C PHE A 145 -2.67 -17.02 4.67
N ARG A 146 -2.97 -16.68 5.92
CA ARG A 146 -2.01 -16.08 6.85
C ARG A 146 -0.85 -17.02 7.13
N ASP A 147 -1.12 -18.31 7.37
CA ASP A 147 -0.09 -19.31 7.65
C ASP A 147 0.87 -19.47 6.46
N GLU A 148 0.36 -19.45 5.23
CA GLU A 148 1.18 -19.50 4.02
C GLU A 148 2.04 -18.24 3.86
N ILE A 149 1.52 -17.05 4.13
CA ILE A 149 2.29 -15.80 4.12
C ILE A 149 3.38 -15.81 5.18
N TYR A 150 3.07 -16.27 6.41
CA TYR A 150 4.08 -16.39 7.45
C TYR A 150 5.12 -17.47 7.14
N HIS A 151 4.76 -18.52 6.42
CA HIS A 151 5.73 -19.49 5.93
C HIS A 151 6.72 -18.80 4.97
N GLU A 152 6.25 -18.07 3.96
CA GLU A 152 7.13 -17.31 3.06
C GLU A 152 8.02 -16.30 3.82
N ILE A 153 7.48 -15.60 4.81
CA ILE A 153 8.27 -14.65 5.63
C ILE A 153 9.37 -15.37 6.44
N ARG A 154 9.07 -16.52 7.02
CA ARG A 154 10.06 -17.29 7.82
C ARG A 154 11.17 -17.90 6.97
N GLU A 155 10.86 -18.32 5.75
CA GLU A 155 11.84 -18.86 4.81
C GLU A 155 12.74 -17.78 4.19
N CYS A 156 12.30 -16.51 4.22
CA CYS A 156 13.06 -15.38 3.70
C CYS A 156 14.22 -15.04 4.64
N LYS A 157 15.43 -15.07 4.13
CA LYS A 157 16.63 -14.73 4.91
C LYS A 157 16.73 -13.24 5.17
N GLU A 158 17.46 -12.88 6.21
CA GLU A 158 17.70 -11.48 6.51
C GLU A 158 18.34 -10.75 5.31
N GLY A 159 17.72 -9.63 4.91
CA GLY A 159 18.16 -8.83 3.77
C GLY A 159 17.67 -9.32 2.39
N GLU A 160 17.03 -10.47 2.29
CA GLU A 160 16.33 -10.90 1.08
C GLU A 160 14.99 -10.19 0.92
N LEU A 161 14.46 -10.19 -0.31
CA LEU A 161 13.15 -9.66 -0.63
C LEU A 161 12.21 -10.78 -1.07
N ILE A 162 11.00 -10.79 -0.53
CA ILE A 162 9.93 -11.64 -1.04
C ILE A 162 9.39 -11.01 -2.31
N HIS A 163 9.45 -11.75 -3.41
CA HIS A 163 8.88 -11.29 -4.67
C HIS A 163 7.35 -11.36 -4.63
N ALA A 164 6.70 -10.19 -4.69
CA ALA A 164 5.25 -10.09 -4.71
C ALA A 164 4.75 -9.49 -6.04
N TYR A 165 3.59 -9.94 -6.50
CA TYR A 165 2.84 -9.30 -7.59
C TYR A 165 2.05 -8.11 -7.07
N SER A 166 1.59 -8.20 -5.82
CA SER A 166 0.96 -7.14 -5.07
C SER A 166 1.31 -7.30 -3.60
N ALA A 167 1.62 -6.19 -2.94
CA ALA A 167 1.77 -6.13 -1.49
C ALA A 167 1.58 -4.67 -1.05
N PHE A 168 1.10 -4.49 0.19
CA PHE A 168 1.02 -3.14 0.74
C PHE A 168 1.34 -3.16 2.22
N ASN A 169 0.64 -3.56 3.14
CA ASN A 169 0.93 -3.60 4.59
C ASN A 169 1.07 -2.20 5.26
N GLY A 170 0.32 -1.22 4.75
CA GLY A 170 0.23 0.13 5.32
C GLY A 170 1.24 1.14 4.76
N VAL A 171 2.38 0.69 4.21
CA VAL A 171 3.41 1.56 3.59
C VAL A 171 4.01 0.89 2.37
N GLY A 172 4.01 1.63 1.25
CA GLY A 172 4.69 1.22 0.01
C GLY A 172 5.56 2.35 -0.53
N LEU A 173 6.78 2.04 -0.93
CA LEU A 173 7.73 2.94 -1.60
C LEU A 173 7.90 2.49 -3.05
N TYR A 174 7.80 3.43 -3.98
CA TYR A 174 7.78 3.15 -5.42
C TYR A 174 8.73 4.07 -6.17
N ARG A 175 9.45 3.54 -7.17
CA ARG A 175 10.19 4.38 -8.12
C ARG A 175 9.21 5.10 -9.03
N THR A 176 9.17 6.42 -8.98
CA THR A 176 8.16 7.22 -9.68
C THR A 176 8.07 6.87 -11.17
N LYS A 177 9.20 6.80 -11.86
CA LYS A 177 9.24 6.49 -13.31
C LYS A 177 8.65 5.13 -13.69
N LYS A 178 8.60 4.18 -12.74
CA LYS A 178 8.08 2.83 -12.99
C LYS A 178 6.57 2.72 -12.77
N PHE A 179 6.02 3.57 -11.92
CA PHE A 179 4.62 3.46 -11.47
C PHE A 179 3.76 4.69 -11.78
N ILE A 180 4.35 5.74 -12.36
CA ILE A 180 3.62 6.99 -12.59
C ILE A 180 2.40 6.81 -13.50
N ASP A 181 2.44 5.88 -14.45
CA ASP A 181 1.34 5.57 -15.36
C ASP A 181 0.41 4.45 -14.83
N SER A 182 0.71 3.91 -13.64
CA SER A 182 -0.10 2.87 -13.02
C SER A 182 -1.42 3.43 -12.51
N LYS A 183 -2.41 2.54 -12.36
CA LYS A 183 -3.73 2.88 -11.83
C LYS A 183 -4.16 1.85 -10.80
N TYR A 184 -4.71 2.31 -9.68
CA TYR A 184 -5.39 1.43 -8.74
C TYR A 184 -6.76 1.02 -9.27
N ASP A 185 -7.09 -0.26 -9.11
CA ASP A 185 -8.38 -0.82 -9.46
C ASP A 185 -8.99 -1.49 -8.23
N GLY A 186 -10.25 -1.23 -7.96
CA GLY A 186 -10.99 -1.83 -6.84
C GLY A 186 -11.57 -3.22 -7.15
N LEU A 187 -11.41 -3.70 -8.37
CA LEU A 187 -11.91 -5.01 -8.83
C LEU A 187 -10.91 -6.13 -8.55
N PRO A 188 -11.36 -7.37 -8.33
CA PRO A 188 -10.47 -8.51 -8.10
C PRO A 188 -9.63 -8.93 -9.33
N ARG A 189 -9.94 -8.47 -10.52
CA ARG A 189 -9.17 -8.62 -11.78
C ARG A 189 -8.64 -10.03 -12.05
N LEU A 190 -9.46 -11.06 -11.85
CA LEU A 190 -9.14 -12.44 -12.23
C LEU A 190 -8.83 -12.61 -13.72
N ASP A 191 -9.36 -11.70 -14.55
CA ASP A 191 -9.13 -11.64 -15.99
C ASP A 191 -7.65 -11.39 -16.37
N LEU A 192 -6.86 -10.84 -15.46
CA LEU A 192 -5.42 -10.58 -15.66
C LEU A 192 -4.52 -11.74 -15.17
N ILE A 193 -5.08 -12.74 -14.51
CA ILE A 193 -4.32 -13.85 -13.92
C ILE A 193 -4.44 -15.09 -14.81
N PRO A 194 -3.31 -15.70 -15.22
CA PRO A 194 -3.35 -16.94 -15.99
C PRO A 194 -4.15 -18.04 -15.27
N PRO A 195 -5.06 -18.76 -15.94
CA PRO A 195 -5.95 -19.74 -15.30
C PRO A 195 -5.21 -20.83 -14.50
N PHE A 196 -4.07 -21.31 -14.98
CA PHE A 196 -3.29 -22.33 -14.26
C PHE A 196 -2.75 -21.86 -12.91
N LEU A 197 -2.49 -20.57 -12.75
CA LEU A 197 -2.07 -19.99 -11.47
C LEU A 197 -3.25 -19.85 -10.51
N ILE A 198 -4.45 -19.61 -11.04
CA ILE A 198 -5.69 -19.59 -10.27
C ILE A 198 -5.94 -20.98 -9.69
N GLU A 199 -5.92 -22.03 -10.53
CA GLU A 199 -6.13 -23.41 -10.09
C GLU A 199 -5.07 -23.85 -9.07
N ARG A 200 -3.80 -23.55 -9.31
CA ARG A 200 -2.73 -23.82 -8.33
C ARG A 200 -3.00 -23.19 -6.96
N THR A 201 -3.47 -21.95 -6.93
CA THR A 201 -3.78 -21.26 -5.66
C THR A 201 -4.97 -21.93 -4.95
N LYS A 202 -6.00 -22.35 -5.69
CA LYS A 202 -7.13 -23.11 -5.15
C LYS A 202 -6.67 -24.43 -4.51
N GLU A 203 -5.77 -25.14 -5.16
CA GLU A 203 -5.21 -26.41 -4.67
C GLU A 203 -4.43 -26.20 -3.35
N ILE A 204 -3.57 -25.18 -3.28
CA ILE A 204 -2.80 -24.84 -2.08
C ILE A 204 -3.74 -24.50 -0.91
N LEU A 205 -4.73 -23.67 -1.15
CA LEU A 205 -5.63 -23.19 -0.10
C LEU A 205 -6.81 -24.14 0.18
N LYS A 206 -7.07 -25.11 -0.71
CA LYS A 206 -8.21 -26.05 -0.64
C LYS A 206 -9.57 -25.35 -0.51
N VAL A 207 -9.77 -24.24 -1.22
CA VAL A 207 -10.95 -23.38 -1.11
C VAL A 207 -11.48 -22.96 -2.48
N GLY A 208 -12.77 -22.59 -2.51
CA GLY A 208 -13.40 -21.97 -3.67
C GLY A 208 -13.09 -20.47 -3.79
N ILE A 209 -13.14 -19.96 -5.01
CA ILE A 209 -12.97 -18.52 -5.35
C ILE A 209 -14.35 -17.86 -5.50
N ARG A 210 -14.43 -16.57 -5.24
CA ARG A 210 -15.58 -15.69 -5.52
C ARG A 210 -15.95 -15.68 -7.00
#